data_c643aae81b3f3333fd28a6861cbee25f
#
_entry.id   c643aae81b3f3333fd28a6861cbee25f
#
_cell.length_a   1.000
_cell.length_b   1.000
_cell.length_c   1.000
_cell.angle_alpha   90.00
_cell.angle_beta   90.00
_cell.angle_gamma   90.00
#
_symmetry.space_group_name_H-M   'P 1'
#
loop_
_entity.id
_entity.type
_entity.pdbx_description
1 polymer ?
#
loop_
_entity_poly.entity_id
_entity_poly.type
_entity_poly.pdbx_seq_one_letter_code
_entity_poly.pdbx_strand_id
1 'polypeptide(L)'
;VTPVYALESFSRRRPAPPMSDFEFADSSWRRSVNSLDASQQAWLRYCYGGNLAFKHQTAICEAVWSRYKGNSPASTQRKVVKRLLSLVWLSVQAVAAANKREDFKEMAGSTLAGMLSVSRSTWCETYSLHWVGMKEAVRALDEVALLATLHHYQNHLDDVCV
;
A
#
# COMPACT_ATOMS: atom_id res chain seq x y z
N VAL A 1 52.28 -17.92 44.62
CA VAL A 1 50.97 -17.54 44.07
C VAL A 1 51.16 -17.45 42.54
N THR A 2 50.62 -18.44 41.87
CA THR A 2 50.63 -18.47 40.39
C THR A 2 49.52 -17.58 39.88
N PRO A 3 49.79 -16.56 39.04
CA PRO A 3 48.71 -15.79 38.46
C PRO A 3 47.91 -16.67 37.49
N VAL A 4 46.63 -16.82 37.81
CA VAL A 4 45.68 -17.45 36.90
C VAL A 4 45.43 -16.44 35.79
N TYR A 5 46.07 -16.62 34.65
CA TYR A 5 45.69 -15.90 33.45
C TYR A 5 44.31 -16.43 33.02
N ALA A 6 43.28 -15.67 33.32
CA ALA A 6 41.99 -15.90 32.73
C ALA A 6 42.19 -15.79 31.22
N LEU A 7 42.15 -16.92 30.53
CA LEU A 7 42.00 -16.98 29.10
C LEU A 7 40.62 -16.35 28.79
N GLU A 8 40.60 -15.06 28.55
CA GLU A 8 39.46 -14.46 27.89
C GLU A 8 39.27 -15.19 26.57
N SER A 9 38.32 -16.11 26.58
CA SER A 9 37.87 -16.73 25.34
C SER A 9 37.26 -15.62 24.49
N PHE A 10 38.06 -15.03 23.64
CA PHE A 10 37.55 -14.26 22.51
C PHE A 10 36.65 -15.20 21.74
N SER A 11 35.38 -15.14 22.04
CA SER A 11 34.36 -15.73 21.18
C SER A 11 34.48 -15.07 19.83
N ARG A 12 35.32 -15.66 18.98
CA ARG A 12 35.30 -15.31 17.55
C ARG A 12 33.88 -15.62 17.10
N ARG A 13 33.07 -14.59 17.02
CA ARG A 13 31.77 -14.69 16.32
C ARG A 13 32.09 -15.31 14.98
N ARG A 14 31.61 -16.54 14.78
CA ARG A 14 31.68 -17.16 13.47
C ARG A 14 31.13 -16.14 12.47
N PRO A 15 31.84 -15.84 11.38
CA PRO A 15 31.27 -14.97 10.35
C PRO A 15 29.91 -15.55 9.99
N ALA A 16 28.88 -14.71 9.97
CA ALA A 16 27.57 -15.13 9.56
C ALA A 16 27.70 -15.81 8.18
N PRO A 17 27.01 -16.94 7.95
CA PRO A 17 27.03 -17.58 6.64
C PRO A 17 26.64 -16.54 5.59
N PRO A 18 27.26 -16.56 4.40
CA PRO A 18 26.90 -15.62 3.35
C PRO A 18 25.40 -15.73 3.07
N MET A 19 24.73 -14.59 2.97
CA MET A 19 23.32 -14.56 2.62
C MET A 19 23.12 -15.25 1.27
N SER A 20 22.05 -16.04 1.16
CA SER A 20 21.64 -16.58 -0.14
C SER A 20 21.21 -15.42 -1.07
N ASP A 21 21.30 -15.64 -2.38
CA ASP A 21 20.85 -14.65 -3.38
C ASP A 21 19.38 -14.23 -3.15
N PHE A 22 18.55 -15.16 -2.68
CA PHE A 22 17.16 -14.90 -2.34
C PHE A 22 17.02 -13.98 -1.13
N GLU A 23 17.77 -14.23 -0.06
CA GLU A 23 17.76 -13.38 1.15
C GLU A 23 18.30 -11.98 0.86
N PHE A 24 19.31 -11.88 0.00
CA PHE A 24 19.84 -10.60 -0.46
C PHE A 24 18.78 -9.81 -1.25
N ALA A 25 18.12 -10.45 -2.21
CA ALA A 25 17.04 -9.83 -2.99
C ALA A 25 15.88 -9.38 -2.09
N ASP A 26 15.45 -10.23 -1.13
CA ASP A 26 14.40 -9.91 -0.18
C ASP A 26 14.77 -8.69 0.69
N SER A 27 16.00 -8.63 1.19
CA SER A 27 16.48 -7.51 2.01
C SER A 27 16.59 -6.21 1.18
N SER A 28 16.97 -6.28 -0.09
CA SER A 28 17.03 -5.15 -1.00
C SER A 28 15.64 -4.59 -1.31
N TRP A 29 14.67 -5.46 -1.53
CA TRP A 29 13.27 -5.05 -1.69
C TRP A 29 12.72 -4.38 -0.43
N ARG A 30 12.98 -4.92 0.74
CA ARG A 30 12.58 -4.31 2.02
C ARG A 30 13.18 -2.92 2.21
N ARG A 31 14.45 -2.73 1.89
CA ARG A 31 15.09 -1.40 1.93
C ARG A 31 14.42 -0.44 0.96
N SER A 32 14.14 -0.90 -0.26
CA SER A 32 13.48 -0.09 -1.28
C SER A 32 12.10 0.36 -0.83
N VAL A 33 11.30 -0.53 -0.24
CA VAL A 33 9.99 -0.17 0.34
C VAL A 33 10.13 0.81 1.50
N ASN A 34 11.11 0.60 2.38
CA ASN A 34 11.34 1.48 3.53
C ASN A 34 11.82 2.89 3.16
N SER A 35 12.32 3.11 1.95
CA SER A 35 12.72 4.42 1.45
C SER A 35 11.60 5.22 0.80
N LEU A 36 10.42 4.62 0.62
CA LEU A 36 9.25 5.27 0.05
C LEU A 36 8.55 6.20 1.05
N ASP A 37 7.66 7.06 0.56
CA ASP A 37 6.82 7.85 1.43
C ASP A 37 5.80 6.98 2.22
N ALA A 38 5.20 7.56 3.25
CA ALA A 38 4.34 6.81 4.17
C ALA A 38 3.12 6.16 3.48
N SER A 39 2.52 6.82 2.51
CA SER A 39 1.35 6.30 1.78
C SER A 39 1.71 5.15 0.85
N GLN A 40 2.83 5.26 0.16
CA GLN A 40 3.35 4.21 -0.73
C GLN A 40 3.75 2.96 0.07
N GLN A 41 4.47 3.14 1.18
CA GLN A 41 4.80 2.03 2.10
C GLN A 41 3.54 1.36 2.65
N ALA A 42 2.58 2.15 3.10
CA ALA A 42 1.33 1.64 3.64
C ALA A 42 0.58 0.80 2.61
N TRP A 43 0.47 1.27 1.38
CA TRP A 43 -0.17 0.55 0.29
C TRP A 43 0.50 -0.79 -0.01
N LEU A 44 1.83 -0.79 -0.20
CA LEU A 44 2.55 -2.02 -0.52
C LEU A 44 2.48 -3.06 0.60
N ARG A 45 2.59 -2.62 1.85
CA ARG A 45 2.47 -3.51 3.02
C ARG A 45 1.06 -4.06 3.17
N TYR A 46 0.05 -3.26 2.90
CA TYR A 46 -1.34 -3.71 2.94
C TYR A 46 -1.67 -4.64 1.76
N CYS A 47 -1.44 -4.19 0.53
CA CYS A 47 -1.86 -4.91 -0.67
C CYS A 47 -1.05 -6.19 -0.89
N TYR A 48 0.27 -6.12 -0.79
CA TYR A 48 1.17 -7.23 -1.12
C TYR A 48 1.77 -7.93 0.08
N GLY A 49 1.89 -7.23 1.21
CA GLY A 49 2.44 -7.78 2.44
C GLY A 49 1.39 -8.35 3.41
N GLY A 50 0.11 -8.18 3.13
CA GLY A 50 -0.98 -8.65 3.98
C GLY A 50 -1.04 -7.97 5.36
N ASN A 51 -0.45 -6.79 5.52
CA ASN A 51 -0.43 -6.06 6.79
C ASN A 51 -1.71 -5.24 6.95
N LEU A 52 -2.57 -5.66 7.86
CA LEU A 52 -3.88 -5.05 8.15
C LEU A 52 -3.83 -3.98 9.25
N ALA A 53 -2.67 -3.47 9.62
CA ALA A 53 -2.56 -2.45 10.66
C ALA A 53 -3.35 -1.19 10.32
N PHE A 54 -4.12 -0.70 11.28
CA PHE A 54 -5.01 0.46 11.09
C PHE A 54 -4.27 1.72 10.60
N LYS A 55 -3.04 1.92 11.06
CA LYS A 55 -2.18 3.03 10.57
C LYS A 55 -1.96 3.03 9.06
N HIS A 56 -1.85 1.83 8.45
CA HIS A 56 -1.71 1.72 7.01
C HIS A 56 -3.02 2.02 6.29
N GLN A 57 -4.13 1.54 6.81
CA GLN A 57 -5.45 1.84 6.27
C GLN A 57 -5.73 3.34 6.27
N THR A 58 -5.43 4.02 7.36
CA THR A 58 -5.59 5.48 7.47
C THR A 58 -4.73 6.22 6.46
N ALA A 59 -3.45 5.90 6.37
CA ALA A 59 -2.53 6.54 5.44
C ALA A 59 -2.95 6.35 3.97
N ILE A 60 -3.41 5.15 3.62
CA ILE A 60 -3.92 4.84 2.27
C ILE A 60 -5.19 5.65 1.97
N CYS A 61 -6.15 5.65 2.88
CA CYS A 61 -7.40 6.39 2.69
C CYS A 61 -7.16 7.91 2.54
N GLU A 62 -6.28 8.48 3.32
CA GLU A 62 -5.90 9.91 3.22
C GLU A 62 -5.27 10.22 1.86
N ALA A 63 -4.34 9.39 1.40
CA ALA A 63 -3.67 9.57 0.12
C ALA A 63 -4.65 9.42 -1.07
N VAL A 64 -5.49 8.41 -1.04
CA VAL A 64 -6.50 8.15 -2.09
C VAL A 64 -7.52 9.29 -2.14
N TRP A 65 -8.02 9.71 -0.98
CA TRP A 65 -8.96 10.82 -0.90
C TRP A 65 -8.37 12.14 -1.40
N SER A 66 -7.15 12.46 -1.00
CA SER A 66 -6.46 13.69 -1.42
C SER A 66 -6.26 13.72 -2.93
N ARG A 67 -5.85 12.60 -3.51
CA ARG A 67 -5.67 12.48 -4.97
C ARG A 67 -7.00 12.56 -5.71
N TYR A 68 -8.01 11.86 -5.25
CA TYR A 68 -9.33 11.88 -5.85
C TYR A 68 -9.96 13.28 -5.79
N LYS A 69 -9.91 13.93 -4.63
CA LYS A 69 -10.43 15.29 -4.42
C LYS A 69 -9.75 16.32 -5.33
N GLY A 70 -8.44 16.19 -5.55
CA GLY A 70 -7.69 17.07 -6.45
C GLY A 70 -8.13 16.97 -7.92
N ASN A 71 -8.68 15.83 -8.32
CA ASN A 71 -9.15 15.55 -9.68
C ASN A 71 -10.69 15.66 -9.83
N SER A 72 -11.39 15.97 -8.74
CA SER A 72 -12.86 16.07 -8.71
C SER A 72 -13.32 17.51 -8.84
N PRO A 73 -14.52 17.77 -9.43
CA PRO A 73 -15.08 19.12 -9.50
C PRO A 73 -15.22 19.76 -8.12
N ALA A 74 -14.77 21.00 -7.98
CA ALA A 74 -14.84 21.76 -6.73
C ALA A 74 -16.27 22.03 -6.23
N SER A 75 -17.28 21.86 -7.10
CA SER A 75 -18.70 22.11 -6.84
C SER A 75 -19.46 20.93 -6.23
N THR A 76 -18.78 19.86 -5.80
CA THR A 76 -19.45 18.69 -5.22
C THR A 76 -20.15 19.04 -3.91
N GLN A 77 -21.45 18.75 -3.82
CA GLN A 77 -22.25 19.04 -2.64
C GLN A 77 -21.70 18.33 -1.38
N ARG A 78 -21.71 19.03 -0.25
CA ARG A 78 -21.22 18.50 1.04
C ARG A 78 -21.85 17.16 1.43
N LYS A 79 -23.14 16.97 1.13
CA LYS A 79 -23.86 15.70 1.40
C LYS A 79 -23.29 14.54 0.58
N VAL A 80 -22.92 14.79 -0.68
CA VAL A 80 -22.29 13.82 -1.56
C VAL A 80 -20.89 13.48 -1.05
N VAL A 81 -20.09 14.49 -0.72
CA VAL A 81 -18.74 14.32 -0.17
C VAL A 81 -18.75 13.41 1.08
N LYS A 82 -19.69 13.64 2.01
CA LYS A 82 -19.81 12.81 3.22
C LYS A 82 -20.08 11.34 2.91
N ARG A 83 -20.90 11.04 1.91
CA ARG A 83 -21.16 9.68 1.45
C ARG A 83 -19.96 9.07 0.72
N LEU A 84 -19.26 9.87 -0.08
CA LEU A 84 -18.06 9.42 -0.80
C LEU A 84 -16.95 8.99 0.16
N LEU A 85 -16.78 9.67 1.28
CA LEU A 85 -15.79 9.27 2.30
C LEU A 85 -16.02 7.85 2.81
N SER A 86 -17.28 7.41 2.89
CA SER A 86 -17.61 6.04 3.28
C SER A 86 -17.17 4.99 2.24
N LEU A 87 -17.02 5.39 0.97
CA LEU A 87 -16.63 4.51 -0.12
C LEU A 87 -15.12 4.37 -0.29
N VAL A 88 -14.32 5.27 0.28
CA VAL A 88 -12.87 5.29 0.07
C VAL A 88 -12.24 3.95 0.43
N TRP A 89 -12.50 3.46 1.63
CA TRP A 89 -11.94 2.18 2.07
C TRP A 89 -12.44 0.99 1.25
N LEU A 90 -13.69 0.98 0.86
CA LEU A 90 -14.23 -0.06 -0.03
C LEU A 90 -13.55 -0.06 -1.40
N SER A 91 -13.22 1.11 -1.95
CA SER A 91 -12.49 1.21 -3.21
C SER A 91 -11.06 0.67 -3.09
N VAL A 92 -10.40 0.94 -1.97
CA VAL A 92 -9.07 0.40 -1.64
C VAL A 92 -9.12 -1.13 -1.59
N GLN A 93 -10.08 -1.70 -0.87
CA GLN A 93 -10.26 -3.15 -0.77
C GLN A 93 -10.56 -3.77 -2.14
N ALA A 94 -11.39 -3.14 -2.95
CA ALA A 94 -11.74 -3.63 -4.28
C ALA A 94 -10.51 -3.73 -5.20
N VAL A 95 -9.68 -2.70 -5.23
CA VAL A 95 -8.46 -2.70 -6.05
C VAL A 95 -7.42 -3.68 -5.51
N ALA A 96 -7.24 -3.73 -4.19
CA ALA A 96 -6.30 -4.67 -3.57
C ALA A 96 -6.66 -6.13 -3.87
N ALA A 97 -7.93 -6.50 -3.76
CA ALA A 97 -8.40 -7.84 -4.07
C ALA A 97 -8.22 -8.18 -5.56
N ALA A 98 -8.50 -7.24 -6.47
CA ALA A 98 -8.28 -7.43 -7.90
C ALA A 98 -6.79 -7.62 -8.22
N ASN A 99 -5.90 -6.87 -7.58
CA ASN A 99 -4.44 -6.98 -7.80
C ASN A 99 -3.86 -8.31 -7.29
N LYS A 100 -4.44 -8.89 -6.26
CA LYS A 100 -4.02 -10.20 -5.72
C LYS A 100 -4.49 -11.38 -6.56
N ARG A 101 -5.27 -11.16 -7.60
CA ARG A 101 -5.88 -12.20 -8.44
C ARG A 101 -6.67 -13.26 -7.63
N GLU A 102 -7.21 -12.86 -6.50
CA GLU A 102 -8.20 -13.65 -5.79
C GLU A 102 -9.45 -13.70 -6.66
N ASP A 103 -10.31 -14.72 -6.47
CA ASP A 103 -11.62 -14.83 -7.13
C ASP A 103 -12.52 -13.67 -6.69
N PHE A 104 -12.16 -12.48 -7.14
CA PHE A 104 -12.78 -11.23 -6.74
C PHE A 104 -13.99 -10.95 -7.62
N LYS A 105 -15.17 -10.93 -6.99
CA LYS A 105 -16.36 -10.34 -7.58
C LYS A 105 -16.46 -8.90 -7.10
N GLU A 106 -16.43 -7.98 -8.03
CA GLU A 106 -16.69 -6.57 -7.71
C GLU A 106 -18.11 -6.43 -7.14
N MET A 107 -18.25 -5.61 -6.08
CA MET A 107 -19.54 -5.33 -5.49
C MET A 107 -20.49 -4.73 -6.54
N ALA A 108 -21.71 -5.25 -6.63
CA ALA A 108 -22.74 -4.72 -7.49
C ALA A 108 -23.11 -3.29 -7.06
N GLY A 109 -23.46 -2.44 -8.03
CA GLY A 109 -23.89 -1.06 -7.77
C GLY A 109 -25.11 -1.00 -6.85
N SER A 110 -26.00 -2.00 -6.89
CA SER A 110 -27.14 -2.13 -5.96
C SER A 110 -26.70 -2.31 -4.51
N THR A 111 -25.66 -3.09 -4.26
CA THR A 111 -25.09 -3.30 -2.92
C THR A 111 -24.45 -2.01 -2.40
N LEU A 112 -23.67 -1.32 -3.22
CA LEU A 112 -23.06 -0.04 -2.87
C LEU A 112 -24.10 1.05 -2.62
N ALA A 113 -25.15 1.11 -3.43
CA ALA A 113 -26.29 2.00 -3.20
C ALA A 113 -26.95 1.75 -1.85
N GLY A 114 -27.17 0.50 -1.50
CA GLY A 114 -27.71 0.10 -0.18
C GLY A 114 -26.82 0.56 0.98
N MET A 115 -25.50 0.42 0.86
CA MET A 115 -24.55 0.88 1.87
C MET A 115 -24.57 2.39 2.06
N LEU A 116 -24.82 3.16 1.02
CA LEU A 116 -24.94 4.62 1.07
C LEU A 116 -26.36 5.09 1.41
N SER A 117 -27.32 4.18 1.58
CA SER A 117 -28.75 4.51 1.77
C SER A 117 -29.29 5.42 0.66
N VAL A 118 -28.97 5.10 -0.58
CA VAL A 118 -29.49 5.78 -1.77
C VAL A 118 -30.18 4.78 -2.70
N SER A 119 -31.06 5.29 -3.57
CA SER A 119 -31.69 4.46 -4.59
C SER A 119 -30.68 4.03 -5.66
N ARG A 120 -31.01 2.97 -6.38
CA ARG A 120 -30.18 2.49 -7.49
C ARG A 120 -30.02 3.54 -8.60
N SER A 121 -31.06 4.30 -8.89
CA SER A 121 -30.98 5.40 -9.87
C SER A 121 -30.04 6.52 -9.39
N THR A 122 -30.15 6.92 -8.13
CA THR A 122 -29.25 7.91 -7.54
C THR A 122 -27.80 7.43 -7.57
N TRP A 123 -27.55 6.14 -7.30
CA TRP A 123 -26.23 5.56 -7.46
C TRP A 123 -25.70 5.72 -8.89
N CYS A 124 -26.48 5.29 -9.88
CA CYS A 124 -26.09 5.35 -11.27
C CYS A 124 -25.84 6.79 -11.77
N GLU A 125 -26.67 7.73 -11.35
CA GLU A 125 -26.60 9.12 -11.81
C GLU A 125 -25.53 9.95 -11.10
N THR A 126 -25.30 9.69 -9.81
CA THR A 126 -24.44 10.55 -8.96
C THR A 126 -23.16 9.87 -8.51
N TYR A 127 -23.22 8.62 -8.06
CA TYR A 127 -22.11 8.00 -7.34
C TYR A 127 -21.25 7.05 -8.18
N SER A 128 -21.79 6.46 -9.22
CA SER A 128 -21.06 5.44 -10.01
C SER A 128 -19.76 5.98 -10.63
N LEU A 129 -19.76 7.19 -11.15
CA LEU A 129 -18.55 7.83 -11.68
C LEU A 129 -17.53 8.16 -10.60
N HIS A 130 -18.00 8.57 -9.42
CA HIS A 130 -17.13 8.79 -8.26
C HIS A 130 -16.46 7.48 -7.80
N TRP A 131 -17.21 6.38 -7.80
CA TRP A 131 -16.68 5.06 -7.49
C TRP A 131 -15.55 4.65 -8.43
N VAL A 132 -15.77 4.79 -9.73
CA VAL A 132 -14.74 4.54 -10.75
C VAL A 132 -13.52 5.44 -10.54
N GLY A 133 -13.72 6.73 -10.32
CA GLY A 133 -12.65 7.69 -10.10
C GLY A 133 -11.82 7.39 -8.83
N MET A 134 -12.46 6.94 -7.75
CA MET A 134 -11.74 6.51 -6.54
C MET A 134 -10.88 5.26 -6.80
N LYS A 135 -11.40 4.27 -7.50
CA LYS A 135 -10.62 3.08 -7.88
C LYS A 135 -9.43 3.45 -8.77
N GLU A 136 -9.59 4.39 -9.67
CA GLU A 136 -8.49 4.93 -10.48
C GLU A 136 -7.42 5.62 -9.62
N ALA A 137 -7.83 6.37 -8.59
CA ALA A 137 -6.91 6.97 -7.65
C ALA A 137 -6.10 5.92 -6.87
N VAL A 138 -6.73 4.81 -6.47
CA VAL A 138 -6.04 3.68 -5.83
C VAL A 138 -5.06 3.01 -6.80
N ARG A 139 -5.45 2.75 -8.04
CA ARG A 139 -4.57 2.18 -9.07
C ARG A 139 -3.37 3.07 -9.36
N ALA A 140 -3.57 4.37 -9.36
CA ALA A 140 -2.48 5.31 -9.53
C ALA A 140 -1.50 5.30 -8.35
N LEU A 141 -1.99 5.14 -7.12
CA LEU A 141 -1.13 4.92 -5.94
C LEU A 141 -0.32 3.63 -6.07
N ASP A 142 -0.94 2.55 -6.51
CA ASP A 142 -0.28 1.26 -6.78
C ASP A 142 0.84 1.41 -7.79
N GLU A 143 0.57 2.00 -8.93
CA GLU A 143 1.55 2.22 -10.00
C GLU A 143 2.73 3.05 -9.52
N VAL A 144 2.49 4.17 -8.88
CA VAL A 144 3.55 5.04 -8.34
C VAL A 144 4.37 4.32 -7.29
N ALA A 145 3.74 3.58 -6.39
CA ALA A 145 4.45 2.83 -5.35
C ALA A 145 5.33 1.71 -5.93
N LEU A 146 4.84 0.96 -6.90
CA LEU A 146 5.60 -0.09 -7.57
C LEU A 146 6.77 0.46 -8.38
N LEU A 147 6.56 1.53 -9.15
CA LEU A 147 7.62 2.16 -9.94
C LEU A 147 8.70 2.77 -9.03
N ALA A 148 8.33 3.44 -7.95
CA ALA A 148 9.27 3.99 -6.99
C ALA A 148 10.09 2.89 -6.30
N THR A 149 9.45 1.78 -5.94
CA THR A 149 10.13 0.61 -5.36
C THR A 149 11.15 0.03 -6.32
N LEU A 150 10.78 -0.16 -7.58
CA LEU A 150 11.66 -0.67 -8.61
C LEU A 150 12.86 0.24 -8.84
N HIS A 151 12.64 1.55 -8.88
CA HIS A 151 13.70 2.55 -9.03
C HIS A 151 14.73 2.48 -7.88
N HIS A 152 14.26 2.44 -6.64
CA HIS A 152 15.13 2.29 -5.47
C HIS A 152 15.88 0.95 -5.45
N TYR A 153 15.21 -0.12 -5.86
CA TYR A 153 15.83 -1.43 -5.96
C TYR A 153 16.97 -1.46 -6.98
N GLN A 154 16.78 -0.87 -8.15
CA GLN A 154 17.80 -0.78 -9.20
C GLN A 154 18.99 0.06 -8.73
N ASN A 155 18.76 1.20 -8.09
CA ASN A 155 19.83 2.04 -7.55
C ASN A 155 20.67 1.30 -6.50
N HIS A 156 20.04 0.50 -5.65
CA HIS A 156 20.77 -0.32 -4.67
C HIS A 156 21.64 -1.40 -5.32
N LEU A 157 21.20 -1.98 -6.43
CA LEU A 157 22.02 -2.95 -7.17
C LEU A 157 23.24 -2.28 -7.80
N ASP A 158 23.08 -1.09 -8.35
CA ASP A 158 24.17 -0.33 -8.97
C ASP A 158 25.24 0.08 -7.93
N ASP A 159 24.81 0.49 -6.73
CA ASP A 159 25.73 0.84 -5.62
C ASP A 159 26.53 -0.36 -5.10
N VAL A 160 26.03 -1.57 -5.23
CA VAL A 160 26.72 -2.80 -4.78
C VAL A 160 27.68 -3.35 -5.84
N CYS A 161 27.46 -3.01 -7.11
CA CYS A 161 28.28 -3.46 -8.24
C CYS A 161 29.51 -2.55 -8.49
N VAL A 162 29.72 -1.51 -7.69
CA VAL A 162 30.91 -0.66 -7.69
C VAL A 162 31.80 -1.09 -6.52
#